data_9146c78fe887d4f9ea31a911eb210d75
#
_entry.id   9146c78fe887d4f9ea31a911eb210d75
#
_cell.length_a   1.000
_cell.length_b   1.000
_cell.length_c   1.000
_cell.angle_alpha   90.00
_cell.angle_beta   90.00
_cell.angle_gamma   90.00
#
_symmetry.space_group_name_H-M   'P 1'
#
loop_
_entity.id
_entity.type
_entity.pdbx_description
1 polymer ?
#
loop_
_entity_poly.entity_id
_entity_poly.type
_entity_poly.pdbx_seq_one_letter_code
_entity_poly.pdbx_strand_id
1 'polypeptide(L)'
;MTRIAAQLSGAGYLLRSGGADGADSAFEAGSTRSEIYLPWPRFRDHPSPHCNVSQAALNLAAKYHPQWQLLNKHAQLLHGRNSYQVLGLDLMTKADFIVCWTKGGKGQGGTGQAIRLAQAFGIPVYDLAIWNEPVLMRKLLG
;
A
#
# COMPACT_ATOMS: atom_id res chain seq x y z
N MET A 1 -0.92 13.09 6.56
CA MET A 1 -1.20 12.10 5.50
C MET A 1 -2.30 12.58 4.55
N THR A 2 -3.41 13.06 5.06
CA THR A 2 -4.49 13.61 4.21
C THR A 2 -4.00 14.75 3.32
N ARG A 3 -3.18 15.66 3.87
CA ARG A 3 -2.60 16.78 3.11
C ARG A 3 -1.64 16.29 2.02
N ILE A 4 -0.81 15.29 2.32
CA ILE A 4 0.09 14.69 1.33
C ILE A 4 -0.72 14.08 0.19
N ALA A 5 -1.76 13.33 0.52
CA ALA A 5 -2.64 12.71 -0.47
C ALA A 5 -3.31 13.76 -1.35
N ALA A 6 -3.79 14.87 -0.76
CA ALA A 6 -4.42 15.95 -1.50
C ALA A 6 -3.45 16.61 -2.49
N GLN A 7 -2.20 16.84 -2.07
CA GLN A 7 -1.18 17.44 -2.93
C GLN A 7 -0.80 16.50 -4.07
N LEU A 8 -0.63 15.21 -3.80
CA LEU A 8 -0.32 14.23 -4.83
C LEU A 8 -1.49 14.06 -5.80
N SER A 9 -2.71 14.03 -5.28
CA SER A 9 -3.92 13.95 -6.10
C SER A 9 -4.03 15.16 -7.05
N GLY A 10 -3.74 16.35 -6.52
CA GLY A 10 -3.72 17.58 -7.33
C GLY A 10 -2.65 17.56 -8.42
N ALA A 11 -1.57 16.80 -8.23
CA ALA A 11 -0.52 16.62 -9.23
C ALA A 11 -0.82 15.50 -10.24
N GLY A 12 -1.99 14.85 -10.12
CA GLY A 12 -2.43 13.83 -11.07
C GLY A 12 -2.14 12.39 -10.66
N TYR A 13 -1.62 12.15 -9.47
CA TYR A 13 -1.36 10.80 -8.98
C TYR A 13 -2.65 10.09 -8.57
N LEU A 14 -2.74 8.81 -8.89
CA LEU A 14 -3.80 7.92 -8.45
C LEU A 14 -3.35 7.20 -7.17
N LEU A 15 -4.18 7.22 -6.13
CA LEU A 15 -3.90 6.48 -4.91
C LEU A 15 -4.23 5.00 -5.08
N ARG A 16 -3.32 4.14 -4.64
CA ARG A 16 -3.61 2.73 -4.36
C ARG A 16 -3.47 2.51 -2.86
N SER A 17 -4.51 1.98 -2.24
CA SER A 17 -4.54 1.80 -0.78
C SER A 17 -5.35 0.57 -0.41
N GLY A 18 -5.41 0.25 0.88
CA GLY A 18 -5.94 -1.02 1.36
C GLY A 18 -7.21 -0.95 2.21
N GLY A 19 -7.78 0.22 2.42
CA GLY A 19 -9.02 0.37 3.18
C GLY A 19 -8.91 0.11 4.67
N ALA A 20 -7.70 0.01 5.22
CA ALA A 20 -7.50 -0.16 6.66
C ALA A 20 -7.67 1.17 7.40
N ASP A 21 -7.82 1.10 8.74
CA ASP A 21 -7.85 2.29 9.56
C ASP A 21 -6.46 2.96 9.61
N GLY A 22 -6.43 4.22 10.00
CA GLY A 22 -5.19 4.98 10.15
C GLY A 22 -4.69 5.56 8.85
N ALA A 23 -3.47 5.17 8.41
CA ALA A 23 -2.83 5.74 7.22
C ALA A 23 -3.68 5.58 5.95
N ASP A 24 -4.23 4.38 5.73
CA ASP A 24 -5.07 4.12 4.54
C ASP A 24 -6.28 5.05 4.51
N SER A 25 -6.97 5.20 5.64
CA SER A 25 -8.13 6.11 5.73
C SER A 25 -7.74 7.57 5.50
N ALA A 26 -6.59 7.99 6.03
CA ALA A 26 -6.11 9.35 5.87
C ALA A 26 -5.73 9.66 4.42
N PHE A 27 -5.04 8.75 3.75
CA PHE A 27 -4.68 8.91 2.34
C PHE A 27 -5.93 8.89 1.45
N GLU A 28 -6.86 8.00 1.71
CA GLU A 28 -8.11 7.93 0.95
C GLU A 28 -8.91 9.22 1.08
N ALA A 29 -9.01 9.77 2.30
CA ALA A 29 -9.74 11.01 2.56
C ALA A 29 -9.17 12.20 1.80
N GLY A 30 -7.85 12.22 1.56
CA GLY A 30 -7.20 13.31 0.84
C GLY A 30 -7.21 13.16 -0.68
N SER A 31 -7.53 11.97 -1.21
CA SER A 31 -7.42 11.69 -2.63
C SER A 31 -8.74 11.85 -3.36
N THR A 32 -8.69 12.38 -4.59
CA THR A 32 -9.86 12.49 -5.48
C THR A 32 -10.02 11.27 -6.38
N ARG A 33 -8.92 10.52 -6.62
CA ARG A 33 -8.93 9.31 -7.43
C ARG A 33 -8.17 8.22 -6.67
N SER A 34 -8.84 7.09 -6.44
CA SER A 34 -8.22 5.98 -5.71
C SER A 34 -8.71 4.63 -6.21
N GLU A 35 -7.83 3.64 -6.09
CA GLU A 35 -8.14 2.22 -6.19
C GLU A 35 -7.90 1.62 -4.82
N ILE A 36 -8.96 1.13 -4.19
CA ILE A 36 -8.88 0.57 -2.84
C ILE A 36 -9.01 -0.94 -2.95
N TYR A 37 -7.98 -1.66 -2.52
CA TYR A 37 -7.90 -3.11 -2.58
C TYR A 37 -8.17 -3.72 -1.21
N LEU A 38 -9.22 -4.54 -1.13
CA LEU A 38 -9.66 -5.16 0.12
C LEU A 38 -9.24 -6.64 0.15
N PRO A 39 -8.89 -7.17 1.34
CA PRO A 39 -8.52 -8.59 1.46
C PRO A 39 -9.72 -9.53 1.33
N TRP A 40 -10.93 -9.03 1.59
CA TRP A 40 -12.21 -9.72 1.42
C TRP A 40 -13.33 -8.69 1.27
N PRO A 41 -14.53 -9.12 0.80
CA PRO A 41 -15.64 -8.18 0.63
C PRO A 41 -16.01 -7.47 1.91
N ARG A 42 -16.26 -6.18 1.82
CA ARG A 42 -16.71 -5.33 2.92
C ARG A 42 -15.73 -5.23 4.09
N PHE A 43 -14.45 -5.48 3.84
CA PHE A 43 -13.42 -5.26 4.84
C PHE A 43 -13.55 -3.84 5.43
N ARG A 44 -13.69 -3.74 6.76
CA ARG A 44 -13.91 -2.46 7.45
C ARG A 44 -15.12 -1.70 6.90
N ASP A 45 -16.16 -2.41 6.47
CA ASP A 45 -17.37 -1.85 5.86
C ASP A 45 -17.11 -1.05 4.58
N HIS A 46 -15.94 -1.17 3.97
CA HIS A 46 -15.57 -0.47 2.75
C HIS A 46 -16.27 -1.11 1.54
N PRO A 47 -16.89 -0.30 0.65
CA PRO A 47 -17.69 -0.82 -0.46
C PRO A 47 -16.88 -1.11 -1.74
N SER A 48 -15.56 -1.03 -1.70
CA SER A 48 -14.74 -1.22 -2.92
C SER A 48 -15.06 -2.54 -3.62
N PRO A 49 -15.17 -2.55 -4.97
CA PRO A 49 -15.36 -3.77 -5.74
C PRO A 49 -14.09 -4.61 -5.86
N HIS A 50 -12.92 -4.03 -5.55
CA HIS A 50 -11.64 -4.76 -5.56
C HIS A 50 -11.46 -5.51 -4.23
N CYS A 51 -12.16 -6.62 -4.08
CA CYS A 51 -12.28 -7.33 -2.81
C CYS A 51 -11.94 -8.82 -2.90
N ASN A 52 -11.29 -9.24 -3.99
CA ASN A 52 -10.85 -10.62 -4.18
C ASN A 52 -9.33 -10.67 -4.33
N VAL A 53 -8.72 -11.60 -3.59
CA VAL A 53 -7.27 -11.83 -3.67
C VAL A 53 -7.03 -13.11 -4.48
N SER A 54 -6.43 -12.98 -5.64
CA SER A 54 -6.16 -14.10 -6.53
C SER A 54 -5.05 -15.00 -5.99
N GLN A 55 -4.98 -16.22 -6.51
CA GLN A 55 -3.88 -17.12 -6.18
C GLN A 55 -2.53 -16.53 -6.61
N ALA A 56 -2.51 -15.83 -7.75
CA ALA A 56 -1.29 -15.15 -8.21
C ALA A 56 -0.81 -14.10 -7.21
N ALA A 57 -1.73 -13.31 -6.63
CA ALA A 57 -1.39 -12.33 -5.61
C ALA A 57 -0.88 -13.00 -4.32
N LEU A 58 -1.51 -14.09 -3.91
CA LEU A 58 -1.05 -14.87 -2.75
C LEU A 58 0.33 -15.48 -2.99
N ASN A 59 0.57 -16.04 -4.17
CA ASN A 59 1.87 -16.62 -4.51
C ASN A 59 2.97 -15.57 -4.49
N LEU A 60 2.68 -14.39 -5.01
CA LEU A 60 3.62 -13.28 -5.01
C LEU A 60 3.95 -12.82 -3.59
N ALA A 61 2.93 -12.67 -2.75
CA ALA A 61 3.13 -12.31 -1.34
C ALA A 61 3.96 -13.37 -0.61
N ALA A 62 3.67 -14.65 -0.84
CA ALA A 62 4.38 -15.77 -0.22
C ALA A 62 5.88 -15.75 -0.57
N LYS A 63 6.21 -15.41 -1.81
CA LYS A 63 7.60 -15.37 -2.28
C LYS A 63 8.45 -14.37 -1.49
N TYR A 64 7.86 -13.27 -1.06
CA TYR A 64 8.59 -12.20 -0.38
C TYR A 64 8.32 -12.10 1.12
N HIS A 65 7.49 -12.97 1.67
CA HIS A 65 7.23 -13.01 3.11
C HIS A 65 8.10 -14.07 3.78
N PRO A 66 8.93 -13.71 4.77
CA PRO A 66 9.89 -14.66 5.35
C PRO A 66 9.26 -15.80 6.15
N GLN A 67 8.02 -15.63 6.61
CA GLN A 67 7.34 -16.60 7.48
C GLN A 67 5.92 -16.90 7.01
N TRP A 68 5.72 -16.99 5.69
CA TRP A 68 4.38 -17.14 5.10
C TRP A 68 3.59 -18.31 5.69
N GLN A 69 4.25 -19.44 5.91
CA GLN A 69 3.59 -20.66 6.39
C GLN A 69 3.10 -20.54 7.84
N LEU A 70 3.63 -19.59 8.62
CA LEU A 70 3.19 -19.34 9.97
C LEU A 70 1.96 -18.43 10.05
N LEU A 71 1.54 -17.86 8.92
CA LEU A 71 0.41 -16.96 8.86
C LEU A 71 -0.90 -17.74 8.72
N ASN A 72 -1.95 -17.30 9.44
CA ASN A 72 -3.28 -17.82 9.20
C ASN A 72 -3.83 -17.28 7.87
N LYS A 73 -4.98 -17.81 7.44
CA LYS A 73 -5.56 -17.46 6.15
C LYS A 73 -5.89 -15.97 6.04
N HIS A 74 -6.41 -15.35 7.10
CA HIS A 74 -6.75 -13.92 7.10
C HIS A 74 -5.50 -13.06 6.90
N ALA A 75 -4.42 -13.37 7.59
CA ALA A 75 -3.15 -12.67 7.43
C ALA A 75 -2.59 -12.85 6.02
N GLN A 76 -2.69 -14.04 5.45
CA GLN A 76 -2.26 -14.30 4.08
C GLN A 76 -3.07 -13.46 3.08
N LEU A 77 -4.37 -13.33 3.27
CA LEU A 77 -5.22 -12.49 2.42
C LEU A 77 -4.85 -11.00 2.53
N LEU A 78 -4.56 -10.52 3.75
CA LEU A 78 -4.11 -9.14 3.95
C LEU A 78 -2.81 -8.86 3.19
N HIS A 79 -1.84 -9.76 3.26
CA HIS A 79 -0.58 -9.60 2.53
C HIS A 79 -0.76 -9.78 1.02
N GLY A 80 -1.61 -10.69 0.60
CA GLY A 80 -1.94 -10.87 -0.82
C GLY A 80 -2.55 -9.60 -1.41
N ARG A 81 -3.44 -8.94 -0.67
CA ARG A 81 -4.04 -7.66 -1.05
C ARG A 81 -2.95 -6.59 -1.24
N ASN A 82 -1.92 -6.59 -0.41
CA ASN A 82 -0.83 -5.62 -0.53
C ASN A 82 -0.11 -5.72 -1.88
N SER A 83 -0.11 -6.88 -2.52
CA SER A 83 0.50 -7.05 -3.83
C SER A 83 -0.15 -6.16 -4.89
N TYR A 84 -1.47 -5.95 -4.81
CA TYR A 84 -2.17 -5.06 -5.73
C TYR A 84 -1.82 -3.59 -5.50
N GLN A 85 -1.59 -3.20 -4.25
CA GLN A 85 -1.19 -1.83 -3.94
C GLN A 85 0.16 -1.49 -4.58
N VAL A 86 1.07 -2.44 -4.60
CA VAL A 86 2.43 -2.27 -5.12
C VAL A 86 2.49 -2.43 -6.64
N LEU A 87 1.79 -3.42 -7.19
CA LEU A 87 1.93 -3.84 -8.60
C LEU A 87 0.66 -3.68 -9.44
N GLY A 88 -0.41 -3.11 -8.90
CA GLY A 88 -1.67 -2.94 -9.61
C GLY A 88 -2.52 -4.20 -9.64
N LEU A 89 -3.75 -4.06 -10.12
CA LEU A 89 -4.70 -5.17 -10.18
C LEU A 89 -4.20 -6.32 -11.07
N ASP A 90 -3.45 -5.99 -12.13
CA ASP A 90 -2.85 -6.97 -13.04
C ASP A 90 -1.52 -7.53 -12.53
N LEU A 91 -1.01 -7.05 -11.41
CA LEU A 91 0.29 -7.39 -10.84
C LEU A 91 1.48 -7.10 -11.78
N MET A 92 1.26 -6.23 -12.76
CA MET A 92 2.24 -5.87 -13.79
C MET A 92 2.42 -4.35 -13.94
N THR A 93 1.69 -3.55 -13.16
CA THR A 93 1.73 -2.09 -13.23
C THR A 93 2.27 -1.53 -11.91
N LYS A 94 3.59 -1.37 -11.85
CA LYS A 94 4.27 -0.89 -10.66
C LYS A 94 3.76 0.47 -10.21
N ALA A 95 3.63 0.67 -8.90
CA ALA A 95 3.46 2.00 -8.35
C ALA A 95 4.69 2.85 -8.67
N ASP A 96 4.51 4.16 -8.80
CA ASP A 96 5.65 5.08 -9.01
C ASP A 96 6.49 5.18 -7.74
N PHE A 97 5.85 5.18 -6.59
CA PHE A 97 6.48 5.17 -5.28
C PHE A 97 5.46 4.78 -4.21
N ILE A 98 5.95 4.49 -3.03
CA ILE A 98 5.12 4.19 -1.86
C ILE A 98 5.39 5.24 -0.79
N VAL A 99 4.33 5.79 -0.21
CA VAL A 99 4.38 6.61 0.99
C VAL A 99 3.72 5.84 2.11
N CYS A 100 4.43 5.66 3.21
CA CYS A 100 3.94 4.86 4.33
C CYS A 100 4.39 5.47 5.66
N TRP A 101 3.94 4.88 6.75
CA TRP A 101 4.45 5.14 8.07
C TRP A 101 4.64 3.82 8.80
N THR A 102 5.82 3.59 9.34
CA THR A 102 6.09 2.44 10.20
C THR A 102 6.64 2.91 11.53
N LYS A 103 6.37 2.16 12.60
CA LYS A 103 6.81 2.51 13.94
C LYS A 103 8.33 2.60 13.98
N GLY A 104 8.85 3.76 14.37
CA GLY A 104 10.29 4.02 14.42
C GLY A 104 10.99 3.98 13.07
N GLY A 105 10.25 3.96 11.95
CA GLY A 105 10.84 3.86 10.61
C GLY A 105 11.51 2.53 10.32
N LYS A 106 11.13 1.47 11.02
CA LYS A 106 11.79 0.16 10.93
C LYS A 106 11.26 -0.75 9.83
N GLY A 107 10.21 -0.33 9.10
CA GLY A 107 9.65 -1.10 8.00
C GLY A 107 9.03 -2.42 8.43
N GLN A 108 8.48 -2.49 9.63
CA GLN A 108 7.90 -3.71 10.19
C GLN A 108 6.37 -3.72 10.12
N GLY A 109 5.75 -4.81 10.54
CA GLY A 109 4.30 -4.99 10.54
C GLY A 109 3.75 -5.34 9.16
N GLY A 110 2.44 -5.12 8.97
CA GLY A 110 1.77 -5.40 7.70
C GLY A 110 2.33 -4.58 6.55
N THR A 111 2.70 -3.33 6.81
CA THR A 111 3.35 -2.45 5.84
C THR A 111 4.73 -2.98 5.41
N GLY A 112 5.42 -3.68 6.29
CA GLY A 112 6.72 -4.28 5.99
C GLY A 112 6.71 -5.22 4.80
N GLN A 113 5.63 -5.96 4.60
CA GLN A 113 5.47 -6.84 3.44
C GLN A 113 5.41 -6.02 2.14
N ALA A 114 4.63 -4.94 2.12
CA ALA A 114 4.56 -4.06 0.95
C ALA A 114 5.92 -3.43 0.65
N ILE A 115 6.65 -3.04 1.68
CA ILE A 115 8.00 -2.47 1.54
C ILE A 115 8.96 -3.49 0.91
N ARG A 116 8.97 -4.73 1.40
CA ARG A 116 9.82 -5.79 0.84
C ARG A 116 9.52 -6.04 -0.62
N LEU A 117 8.24 -6.11 -0.96
CA LEU A 117 7.81 -6.30 -2.35
C LEU A 117 8.23 -5.12 -3.22
N ALA A 118 8.02 -3.90 -2.76
CA ALA A 118 8.42 -2.69 -3.48
C ALA A 118 9.94 -2.66 -3.74
N GLN A 119 10.73 -2.97 -2.72
CA GLN A 119 12.19 -3.02 -2.85
C GLN A 119 12.64 -4.07 -3.86
N ALA A 120 11.99 -5.23 -3.88
CA ALA A 120 12.30 -6.29 -4.85
C ALA A 120 12.04 -5.86 -6.29
N PHE A 121 11.08 -4.95 -6.50
CA PHE A 121 10.72 -4.43 -7.83
C PHE A 121 11.33 -3.06 -8.13
N GLY A 122 12.22 -2.56 -7.27
CA GLY A 122 12.90 -1.28 -7.49
C GLY A 122 12.01 -0.05 -7.33
N ILE A 123 10.92 -0.16 -6.58
CA ILE A 123 9.99 0.95 -6.33
C ILE A 123 10.46 1.76 -5.12
N PRO A 124 10.62 3.08 -5.24
CA PRO A 124 11.00 3.92 -4.09
C PRO A 124 9.97 3.87 -2.96
N VAL A 125 10.45 3.81 -1.73
CA VAL A 125 9.62 3.79 -0.52
C VAL A 125 10.00 4.97 0.36
N TYR A 126 9.03 5.76 0.77
CA TYR A 126 9.21 6.92 1.63
C TYR A 126 8.40 6.72 2.91
N ASP A 127 9.10 6.43 4.00
CA ASP A 127 8.50 6.24 5.32
C ASP A 127 8.45 7.58 6.05
N LEU A 128 7.26 8.05 6.38
CA LEU A 128 7.04 9.34 7.03
C LEU A 128 7.58 9.39 8.48
N ALA A 129 7.94 8.24 9.06
CA ALA A 129 8.66 8.20 10.32
C ALA A 129 10.11 8.67 10.17
N ILE A 130 10.64 8.68 8.95
CA ILE A 130 12.01 9.07 8.59
C ILE A 130 12.01 10.36 7.78
N TRP A 131 11.15 10.45 6.76
CA TRP A 131 11.12 11.57 5.84
C TRP A 131 10.32 12.74 6.40
N ASN A 132 10.90 13.94 6.32
CA ASN A 132 10.20 15.19 6.60
C ASN A 132 9.23 15.50 5.46
N GLU A 133 7.98 15.82 5.78
CA GLU A 133 6.93 16.05 4.78
C GLU A 133 7.28 17.13 3.76
N PRO A 134 7.69 18.37 4.15
CA PRO A 134 8.04 19.38 3.15
C PRO A 134 9.17 18.96 2.21
N VAL A 135 10.18 18.27 2.73
CA VAL A 135 11.29 17.75 1.93
C VAL A 135 10.80 16.71 0.94
N LEU A 136 9.96 15.78 1.41
CA LEU A 136 9.37 14.74 0.56
C LEU A 136 8.52 15.36 -0.56
N MET A 137 7.67 16.31 -0.22
CA MET A 137 6.81 16.96 -1.22
C MET A 137 7.61 17.69 -2.28
N ARG A 138 8.69 18.36 -1.90
CA ARG A 138 9.61 18.98 -2.88
C ARG A 138 10.22 17.94 -3.81
N LYS A 139 10.61 16.79 -3.25
CA LYS A 139 11.19 15.69 -4.04
C LYS A 139 10.18 15.11 -5.04
N LEU A 140 8.94 14.89 -4.62
CA LEU A 140 7.93 14.22 -5.44
C LEU A 140 7.25 15.16 -6.43
N LEU A 141 7.07 16.42 -6.06
CA LEU A 141 6.34 17.40 -6.88
C LEU A 141 7.26 18.36 -7.65
N GLY A 142 8.54 18.27 -7.43
CA GLY A 142 9.52 19.14 -8.07
C GLY A 142 9.69 20.42 -7.33
#